data_aa35ae9dda64c212de24da1cbc65c5ea
#
_entry.id   aa35ae9dda64c212de24da1cbc65c5ea
#
_cell.length_a   1.000
_cell.length_b   1.000
_cell.length_c   1.000
_cell.angle_alpha   90.00
_cell.angle_beta   90.00
_cell.angle_gamma   90.00
#
_symmetry.space_group_name_H-M   'P 1'
#
loop_
_entity.id
_entity.type
_entity.pdbx_description
1 polymer ?
#
loop_
_entity_poly.entity_id
_entity_poly.type
_entity_poly.pdbx_seq_one_letter_code
_entity_poly.pdbx_strand_id
1 'polypeptide(L)' 'PNHLSELLLALSAFEDYSATCENKSPADALVHASLYRSTAEARRIMEDALEGLLKHEGISL' A
#
# COMPACT_ATOMS: atom_id res chain seq x y z
N PRO A 1 -10.81 -13.32 0.94
CA PRO A 1 -10.45 -11.91 0.86
C PRO A 1 -9.96 -11.26 2.15
N ASN A 2 -10.20 -11.90 3.32
CA ASN A 2 -9.79 -11.31 4.59
C ASN A 2 -8.28 -11.07 4.67
N HIS A 3 -7.48 -12.04 4.22
CA HIS A 3 -6.03 -11.89 4.26
C HIS A 3 -5.56 -10.79 3.31
N LEU A 4 -6.18 -10.67 2.15
CA LEU A 4 -5.85 -9.63 1.20
C LEU A 4 -6.25 -8.25 1.73
N SER A 5 -7.42 -8.16 2.35
CA SER A 5 -7.87 -6.91 2.98
C SER A 5 -6.94 -6.48 4.11
N GLU A 6 -6.47 -7.43 4.93
CA GLU A 6 -5.50 -7.16 5.99
C GLU A 6 -4.18 -6.65 5.42
N LEU A 7 -3.72 -7.25 4.32
CA LEU A 7 -2.51 -6.79 3.66
C LEU A 7 -2.67 -5.36 3.15
N LEU A 8 -3.81 -5.04 2.55
CA LEU A 8 -4.09 -3.68 2.06
C LEU A 8 -4.09 -2.66 3.19
N LEU A 9 -4.67 -3.00 4.33
CA LEU A 9 -4.65 -2.13 5.50
C LEU A 9 -3.23 -1.92 6.01
N ALA A 10 -2.42 -2.97 6.04
CA ALA A 10 -1.04 -2.89 6.46
C ALA A 10 -0.21 -2.02 5.49
N LEU A 11 -0.42 -2.16 4.19
CA LEU A 11 0.26 -1.36 3.18
C LEU A 11 -0.14 0.12 3.31
N SER A 12 -1.42 0.41 3.53
CA SER A 12 -1.90 1.77 3.72
C SER A 12 -1.29 2.41 4.96
N ALA A 13 -1.20 1.66 6.06
CA ALA A 13 -0.59 2.14 7.29
C ALA A 13 0.90 2.43 7.10
N PHE A 14 1.61 1.58 6.39
CA PHE A 14 3.02 1.78 6.11
C PHE A 14 3.23 2.98 5.17
N GLU A 15 2.35 3.14 4.19
CA GLU A 15 2.37 4.29 3.28
C GLU A 15 2.23 5.59 4.05
N ASP A 16 1.26 5.66 4.97
CA ASP A 16 1.06 6.83 5.82
C ASP A 16 2.26 7.10 6.72
N TYR A 17 2.81 6.04 7.31
CA TYR A 17 4.00 6.15 8.14
C TYR A 17 5.17 6.73 7.34
N SER A 18 5.40 6.22 6.13
CA SER A 18 6.50 6.68 5.29
C SER A 18 6.32 8.14 4.85
N ALA A 19 5.06 8.56 4.62
CA ALA A 19 4.76 9.93 4.21
C ALA A 19 5.00 10.93 5.33
N THR A 20 4.79 10.51 6.60
CA THR A 20 4.88 11.40 7.75
C THR A 20 6.17 11.23 8.54
N CYS A 21 7.02 10.29 8.15
CA CYS A 21 8.27 10.02 8.83
C CYS A 21 9.21 11.23 8.77
N GLU A 22 9.80 11.57 9.91
CA GLU A 22 10.75 12.66 9.98
C GLU A 22 12.09 12.22 9.35
N ASN A 23 12.57 13.00 8.40
CA ASN A 23 13.83 12.71 7.72
C ASN A 23 14.96 13.46 8.38
N LYS A 24 16.03 12.74 8.73
CA LYS A 24 17.19 13.31 9.42
C LYS A 24 18.32 13.70 8.46
N SER A 25 18.25 13.26 7.21
CA SER A 25 19.27 13.55 6.22
C SER A 25 18.67 13.47 4.82
N PRO A 26 19.33 14.06 3.80
CA PRO A 26 18.87 13.89 2.42
C PRO A 26 18.84 12.43 1.97
N ALA A 27 19.76 11.60 2.47
CA ALA A 27 19.77 10.17 2.13
C ALA A 27 18.53 9.49 2.72
N ASP A 28 18.17 9.79 3.98
CA ASP A 28 16.96 9.26 4.60
C ASP A 28 15.71 9.71 3.83
N ALA A 29 15.68 10.97 3.41
CA ALA A 29 14.55 11.49 2.64
C ALA A 29 14.36 10.71 1.33
N LEU A 30 15.45 10.39 0.64
CA LEU A 30 15.38 9.62 -0.61
C LEU A 30 14.89 8.20 -0.36
N VAL A 31 15.38 7.55 0.70
CA VAL A 31 14.94 6.20 1.05
C VAL A 31 13.46 6.19 1.39
N HIS A 32 13.01 7.15 2.22
CA HIS A 32 11.61 7.21 2.63
C HIS A 32 10.69 7.53 1.45
N ALA A 33 11.12 8.42 0.54
CA ALA A 33 10.34 8.72 -0.66
C ALA A 33 10.21 7.50 -1.56
N SER A 34 11.29 6.72 -1.70
CA SER A 34 11.28 5.49 -2.48
C SER A 34 10.35 4.45 -1.85
N LEU A 35 10.44 4.27 -0.53
CA LEU A 35 9.57 3.34 0.18
C LEU A 35 8.09 3.75 0.08
N TYR A 36 7.81 5.02 0.24
CA TYR A 36 6.45 5.53 0.10
C TYR A 36 5.88 5.22 -1.28
N ARG A 37 6.66 5.52 -2.32
CA ARG A 37 6.24 5.30 -3.70
C ARG A 37 6.03 3.81 -4.00
N SER A 38 6.98 2.97 -3.57
CA SER A 38 6.90 1.52 -3.77
C SER A 38 5.70 0.92 -3.05
N THR A 39 5.44 1.39 -1.83
CA THR A 39 4.31 0.90 -1.04
C THR A 39 2.98 1.33 -1.67
N ALA A 40 2.89 2.55 -2.14
CA ALA A 40 1.68 3.04 -2.81
C ALA A 40 1.40 2.25 -4.08
N GLU A 41 2.44 1.93 -4.84
CA GLU A 41 2.31 1.12 -6.05
C GLU A 41 1.87 -0.31 -5.72
N ALA A 42 2.48 -0.92 -4.70
CA ALA A 42 2.12 -2.26 -4.25
C ALA A 42 0.67 -2.30 -3.78
N ARG A 43 0.24 -1.28 -3.02
CA ARG A 43 -1.15 -1.18 -2.55
C ARG A 43 -2.11 -1.12 -3.74
N ARG A 44 -1.80 -0.32 -4.74
CA ARG A 44 -2.65 -0.19 -5.92
C ARG A 44 -2.76 -1.50 -6.69
N ILE A 45 -1.63 -2.20 -6.84
CA ILE A 45 -1.61 -3.52 -7.51
C ILE A 45 -2.48 -4.51 -6.72
N MET A 46 -2.38 -4.50 -5.40
CA MET A 46 -3.18 -5.38 -4.55
C MET A 46 -4.65 -5.01 -4.56
N GLU A 47 -4.97 -3.72 -4.65
CA GLU A 47 -6.36 -3.26 -4.77
C GLU A 47 -6.98 -3.77 -6.07
N ASP A 48 -6.24 -3.69 -7.16
CA ASP A 48 -6.70 -4.21 -8.46
C ASP A 48 -6.93 -5.72 -8.38
N ALA A 49 -6.03 -6.43 -7.72
CA ALA A 49 -6.16 -7.88 -7.53
C ALA A 49 -7.40 -8.22 -6.70
N LEU A 50 -7.65 -7.47 -5.63
CA LEU A 50 -8.83 -7.67 -4.80
C LEU A 50 -10.11 -7.41 -5.59
N GLU A 51 -10.14 -6.32 -6.36
CA GLU A 51 -11.28 -6.02 -7.20
C GLU A 51 -11.57 -7.14 -8.19
N GLY A 52 -10.53 -7.67 -8.83
CA GLY A 52 -10.66 -8.80 -9.74
C GLY A 52 -11.20 -10.04 -9.06
N LEU A 53 -10.72 -10.32 -7.84
CA LEU A 53 -11.18 -11.46 -7.06
C LEU A 53 -12.65 -11.32 -6.69
N LEU A 54 -13.07 -10.14 -6.24
CA LEU A 54 -14.45 -9.88 -5.86
C LEU A 54 -15.38 -10.00 -7.05
N LYS A 55 -14.97 -9.51 -8.22
CA LYS A 55 -15.73 -9.67 -9.46
C LYS A 55 -15.87 -11.13 -9.86
N HIS A 56 -14.79 -11.91 -9.70
CA HIS A 56 -14.81 -13.33 -10.01
C HIS A 56 -15.79 -14.08 -9.13
N GLU A 57 -15.88 -13.70 -7.85
CA GLU A 57 -16.79 -14.31 -6.89
C GLU A 57 -18.21 -13.77 -7.00
N GLY A 58 -18.43 -12.75 -7.82
CA GLY A 58 -19.74 -12.13 -8.00
C GLY A 58 -20.13 -11.20 -6.87
N ILE A 59 -19.16 -10.70 -6.11
CA ILE A 59 -19.40 -9.78 -5.01
C ILE A 59 -19.32 -8.35 -5.51
N SER A 60 -20.33 -7.53 -5.23
CA SER A 60 -20.33 -6.10 -5.54
C SER A 60 -19.56 -5.31 -4.49
N LEU A 61 -18.80 -4.34 -4.93
CA LEU A 61 -18.14 -3.39 -4.05
C LEU A 61 -19.05 -2.20 -3.75
#